data_8b95d4c9484e4beeca14f9a8c357715c
#
_entry.id   8b95d4c9484e4beeca14f9a8c357715c
#
_cell.length_a   1.000
_cell.length_b   1.000
_cell.length_c   1.000
_cell.angle_alpha   90.00
_cell.angle_beta   90.00
_cell.angle_gamma   90.00
#
_symmetry.space_group_name_H-M   'P 1'
#
loop_
_entity.id
_entity.type
_entity.pdbx_description
1 polymer ?
#
loop_
_entity_poly.entity_id
_entity_poly.type
_entity_poly.pdbx_seq_one_letter_code
_entity_poly.pdbx_strand_id
1 'polypeptide(L)'
;MSLYVMKFGGSSVGDTERMKRVAGRVVEKADEGHQCVVVVSAMGDTTDDLIDQAKQLNSELPAREMDMLLTTGEQISISLLSMAIQALGRKAISFTGWQAGFRTEPVHGKARINNIHPERVNQALAEGNIVIVAGFQGMTEDGEITTLGRGGSDTTAVALAAAIKADACEIYTDVDGIYSTDPRIVKVARKLKEISYDEMLELANLGAAVLHPRAVEYAKHSGVPLIVRSSFNHNEGTVVKEEATMEQGVVVSGIAYDKNVARISILGVPDMPGVLAEVFGALASEQLDVDIIVQSGVMDGKADFSFSVALSDRENALRVIEALHSRLPYREVTSEDNLVKVSIVGAGMVSHPGVAAKMFKVISGEGVSIKMVSTSEIKVSCVIDGEKLHDVIKALHTAYDLDTEEQAVIGGPQVRR
;
A
#
# COMPACT_ATOMS: atom_id res chain seq x y z
N MET A 1 -30.87 0.15 -6.21
CA MET A 1 -30.35 -0.50 -4.98
C MET A 1 -29.00 -1.04 -5.32
N SER A 2 -27.95 -0.46 -4.76
CA SER A 2 -26.57 -0.86 -5.03
C SER A 2 -25.98 -1.56 -3.81
N LEU A 3 -24.96 -2.39 -4.01
CA LEU A 3 -24.24 -3.10 -2.97
C LEU A 3 -22.85 -2.48 -2.79
N TYR A 4 -22.53 -1.99 -1.59
CA TYR A 4 -21.25 -1.40 -1.26
C TYR A 4 -20.51 -2.23 -0.22
N VAL A 5 -19.20 -2.38 -0.42
CA VAL A 5 -18.30 -2.81 0.64
C VAL A 5 -17.59 -1.56 1.18
N MET A 6 -17.68 -1.33 2.47
CA MET A 6 -17.14 -0.14 3.15
C MET A 6 -16.05 -0.59 4.12
N LYS A 7 -14.78 -0.20 3.89
CA LYS A 7 -13.68 -0.57 4.79
C LYS A 7 -13.29 0.59 5.68
N PHE A 8 -13.19 0.36 6.98
CA PHE A 8 -12.70 1.33 7.94
C PHE A 8 -11.42 0.84 8.63
N GLY A 9 -10.36 1.66 8.58
CA GLY A 9 -9.08 1.36 9.23
C GLY A 9 -9.12 1.55 10.74
N GLY A 10 -8.07 1.10 11.44
CA GLY A 10 -7.98 1.18 12.91
C GLY A 10 -8.17 2.59 13.48
N SER A 11 -7.60 3.60 12.81
CA SER A 11 -7.79 5.01 13.19
C SER A 11 -9.25 5.47 13.11
N SER A 12 -10.05 4.89 12.22
CA SER A 12 -11.48 5.22 12.05
C SER A 12 -12.36 4.63 13.16
N VAL A 13 -11.92 3.53 13.77
CA VAL A 13 -12.65 2.78 14.83
C VAL A 13 -11.89 2.78 16.15
N GLY A 14 -10.94 3.70 16.35
CA GLY A 14 -9.99 3.70 17.46
C GLY A 14 -10.57 3.90 18.86
N ASP A 15 -11.80 4.41 18.94
CA ASP A 15 -12.52 4.60 20.20
C ASP A 15 -14.03 4.49 19.98
N THR A 16 -14.81 4.48 21.07
CA THR A 16 -16.26 4.32 21.01
C THR A 16 -16.97 5.46 20.29
N GLU A 17 -16.46 6.69 20.36
CA GLU A 17 -17.05 7.84 19.66
C GLU A 17 -16.81 7.77 18.15
N ARG A 18 -15.64 7.33 17.74
CA ARG A 18 -15.34 7.03 16.33
C ARG A 18 -16.18 5.87 15.82
N MET A 19 -16.35 4.83 16.63
CA MET A 19 -17.20 3.68 16.32
C MET A 19 -18.66 4.11 16.08
N LYS A 20 -19.22 5.01 16.91
CA LYS A 20 -20.57 5.57 16.71
C LYS A 20 -20.67 6.37 15.41
N ARG A 21 -19.65 7.16 15.06
CA ARG A 21 -19.61 7.90 13.78
C ARG A 21 -19.61 6.97 12.59
N VAL A 22 -18.80 5.91 12.64
CA VAL A 22 -18.78 4.88 11.59
C VAL A 22 -20.14 4.21 11.47
N ALA A 23 -20.76 3.83 12.61
CA ALA A 23 -22.11 3.26 12.62
C ALA A 23 -23.13 4.20 11.97
N GLY A 24 -23.11 5.50 12.31
CA GLY A 24 -23.97 6.52 11.70
C GLY A 24 -23.80 6.57 10.17
N ARG A 25 -22.57 6.62 9.69
CA ARG A 25 -22.27 6.67 8.24
C ARG A 25 -22.76 5.42 7.50
N VAL A 26 -22.59 4.25 8.10
CA VAL A 26 -23.09 2.99 7.53
C VAL A 26 -24.61 2.98 7.45
N VAL A 27 -25.26 3.46 8.52
CA VAL A 27 -26.73 3.56 8.56
C VAL A 27 -27.25 4.58 7.56
N GLU A 28 -26.62 5.75 7.41
CA GLU A 28 -26.95 6.74 6.37
C GLU A 28 -26.93 6.11 4.98
N LYS A 29 -25.85 5.36 4.64
CA LYS A 29 -25.73 4.66 3.35
C LYS A 29 -26.83 3.62 3.17
N ALA A 30 -27.20 2.89 4.22
CA ALA A 30 -28.28 1.93 4.19
C ALA A 30 -29.66 2.60 4.09
N ASP A 31 -29.84 3.79 4.67
CA ASP A 31 -31.08 4.59 4.60
C ASP A 31 -31.31 5.18 3.19
N GLU A 32 -30.25 5.39 2.43
CA GLU A 32 -30.32 5.72 0.99
C GLU A 32 -30.83 4.56 0.13
N GLY A 33 -31.10 3.39 0.70
CA GLY A 33 -31.61 2.21 0.01
C GLY A 33 -30.55 1.28 -0.54
N HIS A 34 -29.29 1.39 -0.06
CA HIS A 34 -28.19 0.52 -0.46
C HIS A 34 -28.00 -0.68 0.49
N GLN A 35 -27.46 -1.77 -0.02
CA GLN A 35 -26.93 -2.86 0.81
C GLN A 35 -25.48 -2.55 1.21
N CYS A 36 -25.13 -2.80 2.47
CA CYS A 36 -23.82 -2.50 3.01
C CYS A 36 -23.16 -3.72 3.64
N VAL A 37 -21.93 -3.99 3.23
CA VAL A 37 -21.00 -4.87 3.92
C VAL A 37 -19.86 -4.00 4.46
N VAL A 38 -19.52 -4.14 5.72
CA VAL A 38 -18.51 -3.31 6.38
C VAL A 38 -17.34 -4.18 6.77
N VAL A 39 -16.13 -3.82 6.35
CA VAL A 39 -14.89 -4.48 6.77
C VAL A 39 -14.14 -3.56 7.72
N VAL A 40 -13.75 -4.05 8.89
CA VAL A 40 -13.03 -3.25 9.89
C VAL A 40 -11.70 -3.88 10.28
N SER A 41 -10.74 -3.02 10.60
CA SER A 41 -9.49 -3.38 11.26
C SER A 41 -9.66 -3.41 12.78
N ALA A 42 -8.66 -3.90 13.50
CA ALA A 42 -8.58 -3.74 14.95
C ALA A 42 -8.62 -2.25 15.36
N MET A 43 -9.07 -1.94 16.56
CA MET A 43 -9.22 -0.58 17.07
C MET A 43 -7.86 0.07 17.33
N GLY A 44 -7.61 1.25 16.76
CA GLY A 44 -6.42 2.05 17.04
C GLY A 44 -5.13 1.25 16.90
N ASP A 45 -4.34 1.19 17.97
CA ASP A 45 -3.04 0.53 18.02
C ASP A 45 -3.10 -0.90 18.59
N THR A 46 -4.30 -1.48 18.72
CA THR A 46 -4.51 -2.81 19.37
C THR A 46 -3.60 -3.90 18.78
N THR A 47 -3.39 -3.90 17.46
CA THR A 47 -2.51 -4.91 16.82
C THR A 47 -1.06 -4.78 17.31
N ASP A 48 -0.55 -3.55 17.40
CA ASP A 48 0.81 -3.27 17.87
C ASP A 48 0.95 -3.59 19.37
N ASP A 49 -0.07 -3.25 20.18
CA ASP A 49 -0.11 -3.60 21.61
C ASP A 49 -0.06 -5.11 21.83
N LEU A 50 -0.81 -5.89 21.03
CA LEU A 50 -0.80 -7.36 21.11
C LEU A 50 0.56 -7.93 20.71
N ILE A 51 1.20 -7.38 19.68
CA ILE A 51 2.57 -7.76 19.27
C ILE A 51 3.55 -7.48 20.41
N ASP A 52 3.46 -6.31 21.03
CA ASP A 52 4.38 -5.92 22.10
C ASP A 52 4.16 -6.75 23.39
N GLN A 53 2.94 -7.13 23.69
CA GLN A 53 2.66 -8.09 24.77
C GLN A 53 3.27 -9.45 24.47
N ALA A 54 3.14 -9.96 23.26
CA ALA A 54 3.74 -11.23 22.87
C ALA A 54 5.27 -11.22 22.98
N LYS A 55 5.94 -10.13 22.53
CA LYS A 55 7.39 -9.95 22.65
C LYS A 55 7.90 -9.97 24.09
N GLN A 56 7.09 -9.48 25.04
CA GLN A 56 7.45 -9.53 26.46
C GLN A 56 7.47 -10.96 27.03
N LEU A 57 6.74 -11.89 26.40
CA LEU A 57 6.67 -13.28 26.83
C LEU A 57 7.69 -14.16 26.13
N ASN A 58 7.98 -13.90 24.87
CA ASN A 58 8.88 -14.72 24.05
C ASN A 58 9.59 -13.85 23.01
N SER A 59 10.91 -13.95 22.93
CA SER A 59 11.72 -13.27 21.90
C SER A 59 11.55 -13.87 20.50
N GLU A 60 11.19 -15.16 20.42
CA GLU A 60 10.88 -15.85 19.18
C GLU A 60 9.37 -16.09 19.12
N LEU A 61 8.67 -15.27 18.32
CA LEU A 61 7.21 -15.32 18.23
C LEU A 61 6.77 -16.42 17.26
N PRO A 62 6.09 -17.50 17.72
CA PRO A 62 5.55 -18.52 16.84
C PRO A 62 4.45 -17.93 15.94
N ALA A 63 4.64 -17.98 14.63
CA ALA A 63 3.76 -17.31 13.66
C ALA A 63 2.29 -17.78 13.78
N ARG A 64 2.05 -19.07 14.04
CA ARG A 64 0.70 -19.61 14.25
C ARG A 64 0.01 -18.97 15.46
N GLU A 65 0.70 -18.85 16.59
CA GLU A 65 0.13 -18.28 17.82
C GLU A 65 -0.06 -16.77 17.67
N MET A 66 0.80 -16.11 16.89
CA MET A 66 0.61 -14.71 16.54
C MET A 66 -0.67 -14.50 15.71
N ASP A 67 -0.96 -15.34 14.74
CA ASP A 67 -2.21 -15.27 13.98
C ASP A 67 -3.44 -15.44 14.87
N MET A 68 -3.39 -16.42 15.80
CA MET A 68 -4.45 -16.59 16.80
C MET A 68 -4.66 -15.34 17.65
N LEU A 69 -3.58 -14.75 18.15
CA LEU A 69 -3.61 -13.58 19.02
C LEU A 69 -4.13 -12.36 18.26
N LEU A 70 -3.56 -12.04 17.10
CA LEU A 70 -3.83 -10.80 16.37
C LEU A 70 -5.27 -10.74 15.85
N THR A 71 -5.86 -11.87 15.45
CA THR A 71 -7.25 -11.91 14.97
C THR A 71 -8.30 -11.54 16.02
N THR A 72 -7.94 -11.52 17.31
CA THR A 72 -8.85 -11.11 18.38
C THR A 72 -9.18 -9.61 18.30
N GLY A 73 -8.29 -8.78 17.79
CA GLY A 73 -8.49 -7.33 17.66
C GLY A 73 -9.67 -6.99 16.76
N GLU A 74 -9.74 -7.59 15.57
CA GLU A 74 -10.87 -7.37 14.66
C GLU A 74 -12.17 -7.97 15.18
N GLN A 75 -12.12 -9.05 15.95
CA GLN A 75 -13.32 -9.63 16.58
C GLN A 75 -13.97 -8.67 17.58
N ILE A 76 -13.17 -7.92 18.34
CA ILE A 76 -13.66 -6.83 19.19
C ILE A 76 -14.33 -5.77 18.33
N SER A 77 -13.68 -5.30 17.28
CA SER A 77 -14.18 -4.23 16.41
C SER A 77 -15.52 -4.57 15.75
N ILE A 78 -15.65 -5.77 15.16
CA ILE A 78 -16.90 -6.18 14.48
C ILE A 78 -18.07 -6.30 15.45
N SER A 79 -17.81 -6.79 16.66
CA SER A 79 -18.85 -6.96 17.69
C SER A 79 -19.36 -5.60 18.16
N LEU A 80 -18.47 -4.68 18.48
CA LEU A 80 -18.81 -3.32 18.94
C LEU A 80 -19.53 -2.53 17.84
N LEU A 81 -19.06 -2.59 16.60
CA LEU A 81 -19.72 -1.90 15.50
C LEU A 81 -21.10 -2.46 15.20
N SER A 82 -21.28 -3.77 15.26
CA SER A 82 -22.59 -4.41 15.12
C SER A 82 -23.59 -3.90 16.17
N MET A 83 -23.17 -3.85 17.45
CA MET A 83 -24.00 -3.31 18.55
C MET A 83 -24.32 -1.82 18.33
N ALA A 84 -23.35 -1.02 17.86
CA ALA A 84 -23.57 0.40 17.59
C ALA A 84 -24.58 0.62 16.45
N ILE A 85 -24.55 -0.17 15.39
CA ILE A 85 -25.53 -0.11 14.29
C ILE A 85 -26.91 -0.57 14.77
N GLN A 86 -26.99 -1.63 15.58
CA GLN A 86 -28.25 -2.10 16.17
C GLN A 86 -28.87 -1.04 17.08
N ALA A 87 -28.06 -0.29 17.85
CA ALA A 87 -28.52 0.83 18.67
C ALA A 87 -29.14 1.98 17.84
N LEU A 88 -28.81 2.10 16.57
CA LEU A 88 -29.41 3.03 15.60
C LEU A 88 -30.66 2.46 14.91
N GLY A 89 -31.15 1.29 15.35
CA GLY A 89 -32.39 0.68 14.84
C GLY A 89 -32.26 -0.14 13.57
N ARG A 90 -31.04 -0.41 13.09
CA ARG A 90 -30.81 -1.25 11.90
C ARG A 90 -30.38 -2.66 12.30
N LYS A 91 -30.82 -3.67 11.52
CA LYS A 91 -30.32 -5.03 11.68
C LYS A 91 -28.87 -5.10 11.28
N ALA A 92 -28.03 -5.71 12.10
CA ALA A 92 -26.61 -5.89 11.83
C ALA A 92 -26.13 -7.24 12.37
N ILE A 93 -25.21 -7.87 11.65
CA ILE A 93 -24.58 -9.13 12.05
C ILE A 93 -23.08 -9.10 11.75
N SER A 94 -22.28 -9.60 12.68
CA SER A 94 -20.83 -9.65 12.56
C SER A 94 -20.35 -11.05 12.20
N PHE A 95 -19.34 -11.13 11.33
CA PHE A 95 -18.64 -12.35 10.94
C PHE A 95 -17.14 -12.19 11.05
N THR A 96 -16.47 -13.19 11.59
CA THR A 96 -15.02 -13.36 11.43
C THR A 96 -14.67 -13.62 9.97
N GLY A 97 -13.40 -13.49 9.58
CA GLY A 97 -12.97 -13.75 8.21
C GLY A 97 -13.38 -15.16 7.73
N TRP A 98 -13.16 -16.18 8.56
CA TRP A 98 -13.56 -17.56 8.22
C TRP A 98 -15.07 -17.78 8.20
N GLN A 99 -15.86 -17.06 9.01
CA GLN A 99 -17.32 -17.10 8.95
C GLN A 99 -17.85 -16.42 7.69
N ALA A 100 -17.13 -15.41 7.19
CA ALA A 100 -17.42 -14.75 5.92
C ALA A 100 -16.91 -15.55 4.71
N GLY A 101 -16.24 -16.70 4.94
CA GLY A 101 -15.84 -17.65 3.92
C GLY A 101 -14.43 -17.49 3.36
N PHE A 102 -13.56 -16.68 3.99
CA PHE A 102 -12.18 -16.51 3.54
C PHE A 102 -11.35 -17.78 3.77
N ARG A 103 -10.87 -18.37 2.66
CA ARG A 103 -9.93 -19.50 2.64
C ARG A 103 -8.57 -19.03 2.17
N THR A 104 -7.52 -19.46 2.88
CA THR A 104 -6.16 -19.03 2.67
C THR A 104 -5.20 -20.19 2.50
N GLU A 105 -4.01 -19.90 1.97
CA GLU A 105 -2.89 -20.83 1.99
C GLU A 105 -2.36 -21.03 3.43
N PRO A 106 -1.67 -22.16 3.71
CA PRO A 106 -1.15 -22.47 5.05
C PRO A 106 0.17 -21.74 5.35
N VAL A 107 0.14 -20.40 5.26
CA VAL A 107 1.28 -19.53 5.57
C VAL A 107 0.86 -18.52 6.62
N HIS A 108 1.42 -18.66 7.83
CA HIS A 108 1.10 -17.75 8.92
C HIS A 108 1.74 -16.37 8.75
N GLY A 109 1.04 -15.32 9.21
CA GLY A 109 1.49 -13.92 9.24
C GLY A 109 1.38 -13.17 7.91
N LYS A 110 1.34 -13.86 6.76
CA LYS A 110 1.29 -13.27 5.42
C LYS A 110 0.56 -14.14 4.39
N ALA A 111 -0.49 -14.82 4.84
CA ALA A 111 -1.27 -15.71 3.99
C ALA A 111 -1.87 -14.99 2.77
N ARG A 112 -2.04 -15.73 1.68
CA ARG A 112 -2.80 -15.28 0.51
C ARG A 112 -4.19 -15.88 0.53
N ILE A 113 -5.16 -15.15 -0.02
CA ILE A 113 -6.52 -15.63 -0.19
C ILE A 113 -6.54 -16.58 -1.39
N ASN A 114 -6.92 -17.83 -1.14
CA ASN A 114 -7.12 -18.84 -2.19
C ASN A 114 -8.51 -18.75 -2.78
N ASN A 115 -9.52 -18.63 -1.90
CA ASN A 115 -10.92 -18.58 -2.32
C ASN A 115 -11.77 -17.86 -1.26
N ILE A 116 -12.96 -17.42 -1.66
CA ILE A 116 -13.97 -16.86 -0.76
C ILE A 116 -15.30 -17.55 -1.04
N HIS A 117 -15.94 -18.05 0.02
CA HIS A 117 -17.26 -18.69 0.01
C HIS A 117 -18.27 -17.75 0.67
N PRO A 118 -18.86 -16.78 -0.09
CA PRO A 118 -19.62 -15.67 0.47
C PRO A 118 -21.10 -16.01 0.77
N GLU A 119 -21.51 -17.29 0.71
CA GLU A 119 -22.91 -17.71 0.81
C GLU A 119 -23.57 -17.17 2.09
N ARG A 120 -22.85 -17.21 3.21
CA ARG A 120 -23.34 -16.74 4.50
C ARG A 120 -23.50 -15.21 4.54
N VAL A 121 -22.59 -14.48 3.88
CA VAL A 121 -22.69 -13.02 3.71
C VAL A 121 -23.89 -12.67 2.85
N ASN A 122 -24.06 -13.35 1.71
CA ASN A 122 -25.18 -13.14 0.79
C ASN A 122 -26.53 -13.46 1.45
N GLN A 123 -26.60 -14.53 2.23
CA GLN A 123 -27.82 -14.87 3.00
C GLN A 123 -28.18 -13.76 4.00
N ALA A 124 -27.21 -13.29 4.79
CA ALA A 124 -27.44 -12.23 5.77
C ALA A 124 -27.88 -10.91 5.11
N LEU A 125 -27.34 -10.56 3.95
CA LEU A 125 -27.78 -9.43 3.13
C LEU A 125 -29.23 -9.60 2.64
N ALA A 126 -29.58 -10.79 2.19
CA ALA A 126 -30.95 -11.10 1.74
C ALA A 126 -31.98 -11.01 2.88
N GLU A 127 -31.57 -11.27 4.12
CA GLU A 127 -32.37 -11.10 5.34
C GLU A 127 -32.48 -9.63 5.82
N GLY A 128 -31.85 -8.70 5.08
CA GLY A 128 -31.86 -7.25 5.35
C GLY A 128 -30.91 -6.82 6.45
N ASN A 129 -29.86 -7.59 6.73
CA ASN A 129 -28.82 -7.21 7.66
C ASN A 129 -27.75 -6.32 6.98
N ILE A 130 -27.21 -5.38 7.73
CA ILE A 130 -25.88 -4.82 7.48
C ILE A 130 -24.88 -5.87 7.97
N VAL A 131 -23.96 -6.27 7.12
CA VAL A 131 -22.99 -7.34 7.44
C VAL A 131 -21.65 -6.70 7.82
N ILE A 132 -21.10 -7.05 8.98
CA ILE A 132 -19.81 -6.56 9.45
C ILE A 132 -18.80 -7.72 9.42
N VAL A 133 -17.68 -7.56 8.75
CA VAL A 133 -16.66 -8.61 8.56
C VAL A 133 -15.34 -8.15 9.17
N ALA A 134 -14.72 -9.04 9.93
CA ALA A 134 -13.37 -8.83 10.42
C ALA A 134 -12.38 -8.87 9.26
N GLY A 135 -11.66 -7.79 9.04
CA GLY A 135 -10.58 -7.74 8.07
C GLY A 135 -9.35 -8.54 8.48
N PHE A 136 -8.34 -8.61 7.62
CA PHE A 136 -7.01 -9.12 7.94
C PHE A 136 -6.92 -10.64 8.14
N GLN A 137 -8.00 -11.38 8.32
CA GLN A 137 -8.01 -12.76 8.78
C GLN A 137 -8.68 -13.73 7.80
N GLY A 138 -8.23 -14.99 7.84
CA GLY A 138 -8.80 -16.10 7.10
C GLY A 138 -8.55 -17.42 7.81
N MET A 139 -8.80 -18.52 7.12
CA MET A 139 -8.60 -19.87 7.64
C MET A 139 -8.18 -20.82 6.52
N THR A 140 -7.23 -21.69 6.80
CA THR A 140 -6.81 -22.76 5.88
C THR A 140 -7.91 -23.82 5.73
N GLU A 141 -7.77 -24.71 4.74
CA GLU A 141 -8.70 -25.84 4.58
C GLU A 141 -8.68 -26.77 5.80
N ASP A 142 -7.54 -26.91 6.47
CA ASP A 142 -7.38 -27.72 7.67
C ASP A 142 -7.90 -27.04 8.95
N GLY A 143 -8.46 -25.82 8.84
CA GLY A 143 -9.08 -25.10 9.95
C GLY A 143 -8.12 -24.25 10.79
N GLU A 144 -6.87 -24.06 10.35
CA GLU A 144 -5.92 -23.15 11.02
C GLU A 144 -6.23 -21.68 10.68
N ILE A 145 -6.24 -20.84 11.71
CA ILE A 145 -6.44 -19.40 11.55
C ILE A 145 -5.16 -18.77 10.99
N THR A 146 -5.33 -17.88 10.04
CA THR A 146 -4.23 -17.16 9.38
C THR A 146 -4.50 -15.67 9.30
N THR A 147 -3.44 -14.88 9.20
CA THR A 147 -3.52 -13.44 8.91
C THR A 147 -2.89 -13.10 7.56
N LEU A 148 -3.43 -12.05 6.92
CA LEU A 148 -3.01 -11.65 5.57
C LEU A 148 -1.79 -10.72 5.54
N GLY A 149 -1.29 -10.32 6.72
CA GLY A 149 -0.20 -9.37 6.84
C GLY A 149 -0.62 -7.90 6.60
N ARG A 150 0.34 -7.01 6.42
CA ARG A 150 0.09 -5.57 6.24
C ARG A 150 -0.88 -5.32 5.07
N GLY A 151 -1.80 -4.37 5.26
CA GLY A 151 -2.86 -4.07 4.29
C GLY A 151 -3.91 -5.17 4.15
N GLY A 152 -3.91 -6.16 5.05
CA GLY A 152 -4.82 -7.29 5.00
C GLY A 152 -6.30 -6.91 5.04
N SER A 153 -6.68 -5.87 5.80
CA SER A 153 -8.08 -5.41 5.84
C SER A 153 -8.52 -4.75 4.54
N ASP A 154 -7.65 -4.01 3.85
CA ASP A 154 -7.91 -3.46 2.52
C ASP A 154 -8.10 -4.60 1.50
N THR A 155 -7.19 -5.58 1.54
CA THR A 155 -7.27 -6.78 0.69
C THR A 155 -8.54 -7.58 0.97
N THR A 156 -8.93 -7.76 2.25
CA THR A 156 -10.19 -8.40 2.64
C THR A 156 -11.39 -7.69 2.02
N ALA A 157 -11.44 -6.35 2.12
CA ALA A 157 -12.57 -5.57 1.62
C ALA A 157 -12.73 -5.69 0.10
N VAL A 158 -11.63 -5.55 -0.64
CA VAL A 158 -11.64 -5.63 -2.10
C VAL A 158 -11.97 -7.06 -2.57
N ALA A 159 -11.36 -8.06 -1.95
CA ALA A 159 -11.61 -9.45 -2.29
C ALA A 159 -13.07 -9.86 -2.01
N LEU A 160 -13.64 -9.40 -0.90
CA LEU A 160 -15.04 -9.61 -0.58
C LEU A 160 -15.95 -8.88 -1.57
N ALA A 161 -15.64 -7.63 -1.94
CA ALA A 161 -16.40 -6.88 -2.92
C ALA A 161 -16.46 -7.59 -4.27
N ALA A 162 -15.34 -8.17 -4.72
CA ALA A 162 -15.30 -9.00 -5.92
C ALA A 162 -16.17 -10.27 -5.78
N ALA A 163 -16.05 -10.99 -4.66
CA ALA A 163 -16.76 -12.25 -4.43
C ALA A 163 -18.28 -12.08 -4.38
N ILE A 164 -18.78 -10.98 -3.80
CA ILE A 164 -20.22 -10.67 -3.72
C ILE A 164 -20.71 -9.81 -4.88
N LYS A 165 -19.85 -9.47 -5.84
CA LYS A 165 -20.15 -8.59 -6.99
C LYS A 165 -20.71 -7.24 -6.56
N ALA A 166 -20.03 -6.59 -5.61
CA ALA A 166 -20.40 -5.25 -5.16
C ALA A 166 -20.21 -4.21 -6.28
N ASP A 167 -21.03 -3.17 -6.28
CA ASP A 167 -20.94 -2.06 -7.24
C ASP A 167 -19.68 -1.23 -7.03
N ALA A 168 -19.20 -1.10 -5.78
CA ALA A 168 -17.93 -0.46 -5.43
C ALA A 168 -17.43 -0.90 -4.06
N CYS A 169 -16.12 -0.70 -3.84
CA CYS A 169 -15.47 -0.83 -2.54
C CYS A 169 -14.99 0.56 -2.07
N GLU A 170 -15.59 1.08 -1.00
CA GLU A 170 -15.20 2.35 -0.39
C GLU A 170 -14.17 2.12 0.71
N ILE A 171 -12.99 2.73 0.58
CA ILE A 171 -11.92 2.66 1.58
C ILE A 171 -11.89 3.98 2.35
N TYR A 172 -12.24 3.92 3.62
CA TYR A 172 -12.26 5.06 4.52
C TYR A 172 -10.97 5.14 5.32
N THR A 173 -10.31 6.31 5.24
CA THR A 173 -9.02 6.59 5.85
C THR A 173 -9.00 7.97 6.50
N ASP A 174 -7.84 8.44 6.94
CA ASP A 174 -7.62 9.78 7.54
C ASP A 174 -7.50 10.91 6.50
N VAL A 175 -7.37 10.57 5.22
CA VAL A 175 -7.37 11.54 4.10
C VAL A 175 -8.67 11.44 3.29
N ASP A 176 -9.06 12.53 2.63
CA ASP A 176 -10.32 12.60 1.88
C ASP A 176 -10.19 12.26 0.38
N GLY A 177 -9.15 11.54 0.03
CA GLY A 177 -8.86 11.07 -1.32
C GLY A 177 -7.38 10.84 -1.55
N ILE A 178 -7.02 10.63 -2.81
CA ILE A 178 -5.63 10.49 -3.26
C ILE A 178 -5.17 11.84 -3.77
N TYR A 179 -3.99 12.25 -3.33
CA TYR A 179 -3.39 13.54 -3.69
C TYR A 179 -2.21 13.35 -4.64
N SER A 180 -1.92 14.38 -5.41
CA SER A 180 -0.78 14.42 -6.33
C SER A 180 0.59 14.25 -5.65
N THR A 181 0.67 14.48 -4.35
CA THR A 181 1.80 14.11 -3.46
C THR A 181 1.33 14.14 -2.00
N ASP A 182 2.21 13.84 -1.05
CA ASP A 182 1.91 13.91 0.38
C ASP A 182 1.56 15.37 0.78
N PRO A 183 0.31 15.66 1.17
CA PRO A 183 -0.11 17.01 1.54
C PRO A 183 0.55 17.55 2.81
N ARG A 184 1.24 16.69 3.57
CA ARG A 184 2.06 17.12 4.72
C ARG A 184 3.36 17.78 4.25
N ILE A 185 3.85 17.45 3.05
CA ILE A 185 5.03 18.08 2.43
C ILE A 185 4.62 19.27 1.56
N VAL A 186 3.58 19.09 0.72
CA VAL A 186 3.08 20.12 -0.20
C VAL A 186 1.61 20.43 0.13
N LYS A 187 1.37 21.51 0.86
CA LYS A 187 0.02 21.88 1.31
C LYS A 187 -0.97 22.16 0.19
N VAL A 188 -0.47 22.52 -0.99
CA VAL A 188 -1.23 22.79 -2.21
C VAL A 188 -1.28 21.58 -3.14
N ALA A 189 -1.06 20.38 -2.61
CA ALA A 189 -1.21 19.15 -3.37
C ALA A 189 -2.64 19.00 -3.88
N ARG A 190 -2.78 18.70 -5.17
CA ARG A 190 -4.08 18.53 -5.82
C ARG A 190 -4.71 17.21 -5.43
N LYS A 191 -5.97 17.23 -5.02
CA LYS A 191 -6.77 16.02 -4.86
C LYS A 191 -7.22 15.52 -6.24
N LEU A 192 -6.93 14.25 -6.52
CA LEU A 192 -7.32 13.60 -7.76
C LEU A 192 -8.80 13.18 -7.68
N LYS A 193 -9.58 13.50 -8.70
CA LYS A 193 -10.96 13.01 -8.80
C LYS A 193 -11.00 11.53 -9.16
N GLU A 194 -10.13 11.15 -10.08
CA GLU A 194 -9.98 9.80 -10.59
C GLU A 194 -8.51 9.46 -10.79
N ILE A 195 -8.17 8.18 -10.68
CA ILE A 195 -6.83 7.64 -10.98
C ILE A 195 -6.99 6.22 -11.53
N SER A 196 -6.12 5.82 -12.46
CA SER A 196 -6.11 4.45 -12.94
C SER A 196 -5.52 3.48 -11.91
N TYR A 197 -5.88 2.18 -12.00
CA TYR A 197 -5.26 1.17 -11.13
C TYR A 197 -3.74 1.13 -11.28
N ASP A 198 -3.21 1.29 -12.50
CA ASP A 198 -1.77 1.26 -12.75
C ASP A 198 -1.05 2.43 -12.08
N GLU A 199 -1.55 3.64 -12.23
CA GLU A 199 -0.99 4.80 -11.54
C GLU A 199 -1.11 4.68 -10.03
N MET A 200 -2.26 4.20 -9.52
CA MET A 200 -2.45 3.99 -8.09
C MET A 200 -1.51 2.92 -7.53
N LEU A 201 -1.29 1.83 -8.28
CA LEU A 201 -0.38 0.77 -7.89
C LEU A 201 1.07 1.28 -7.80
N GLU A 202 1.49 2.09 -8.77
CA GLU A 202 2.80 2.74 -8.72
C GLU A 202 2.94 3.70 -7.54
N LEU A 203 1.93 4.55 -7.29
CA LEU A 203 1.95 5.45 -6.13
C LEU A 203 1.96 4.67 -4.80
N ALA A 204 1.20 3.60 -4.69
CA ALA A 204 1.14 2.76 -3.49
C ALA A 204 2.47 2.05 -3.22
N ASN A 205 3.13 1.53 -4.25
CA ASN A 205 4.45 0.90 -4.15
C ASN A 205 5.57 1.90 -3.80
N LEU A 206 5.36 3.18 -4.11
CA LEU A 206 6.32 4.26 -3.88
C LEU A 206 6.10 5.03 -2.57
N GLY A 207 5.27 4.50 -1.66
CA GLY A 207 5.10 5.07 -0.32
C GLY A 207 3.91 6.02 -0.15
N ALA A 208 3.06 6.19 -1.17
CA ALA A 208 1.76 6.85 -1.00
C ALA A 208 0.81 5.92 -0.23
N ALA A 209 0.97 5.86 1.09
CA ALA A 209 0.39 4.87 1.99
C ALA A 209 -1.14 4.99 2.19
N VAL A 210 -1.89 5.43 1.17
CA VAL A 210 -3.36 5.57 1.23
C VAL A 210 -4.05 4.24 0.97
N LEU A 211 -3.54 3.46 0.00
CA LEU A 211 -4.00 2.10 -0.31
C LEU A 211 -2.82 1.13 -0.30
N HIS A 212 -3.07 -0.08 0.16
CA HIS A 212 -2.04 -1.12 0.08
C HIS A 212 -1.94 -1.68 -1.34
N PRO A 213 -0.73 -1.89 -1.93
CA PRO A 213 -0.55 -2.38 -3.31
C PRO A 213 -1.35 -3.64 -3.61
N ARG A 214 -1.35 -4.64 -2.72
CA ARG A 214 -2.12 -5.90 -2.88
C ARG A 214 -3.63 -5.67 -3.05
N ALA A 215 -4.19 -4.65 -2.39
CA ALA A 215 -5.60 -4.32 -2.54
C ALA A 215 -5.89 -3.71 -3.92
N VAL A 216 -5.02 -2.82 -4.39
CA VAL A 216 -5.12 -2.21 -5.73
C VAL A 216 -4.96 -3.27 -6.83
N GLU A 217 -3.98 -4.16 -6.69
CA GLU A 217 -3.75 -5.28 -7.60
C GLU A 217 -4.97 -6.20 -7.68
N TYR A 218 -5.56 -6.54 -6.53
CA TYR A 218 -6.77 -7.35 -6.47
C TYR A 218 -7.96 -6.64 -7.13
N ALA A 219 -8.12 -5.33 -6.89
CA ALA A 219 -9.16 -4.52 -7.52
C ALA A 219 -9.01 -4.48 -9.05
N LYS A 220 -7.79 -4.28 -9.54
CA LYS A 220 -7.48 -4.30 -10.97
C LYS A 220 -7.86 -5.63 -11.61
N HIS A 221 -7.46 -6.76 -11.01
CA HIS A 221 -7.78 -8.10 -11.54
C HIS A 221 -9.28 -8.41 -11.55
N SER A 222 -10.00 -7.92 -10.56
CA SER A 222 -11.44 -8.21 -10.41
C SER A 222 -12.34 -7.14 -11.03
N GLY A 223 -11.80 -6.00 -11.48
CA GLY A 223 -12.56 -4.89 -12.05
C GLY A 223 -13.46 -4.16 -11.04
N VAL A 224 -13.16 -4.27 -9.73
CA VAL A 224 -13.95 -3.62 -8.67
C VAL A 224 -13.53 -2.16 -8.51
N PRO A 225 -14.40 -1.17 -8.77
CA PRO A 225 -14.08 0.23 -8.53
C PRO A 225 -13.79 0.48 -7.04
N LEU A 226 -12.66 1.17 -6.76
CA LEU A 226 -12.36 1.62 -5.40
C LEU A 226 -12.69 3.10 -5.27
N ILE A 227 -13.21 3.50 -4.11
CA ILE A 227 -13.44 4.91 -3.79
C ILE A 227 -12.74 5.20 -2.47
N VAL A 228 -11.74 6.07 -2.50
CA VAL A 228 -11.01 6.48 -1.29
C VAL A 228 -11.68 7.71 -0.70
N ARG A 229 -12.08 7.63 0.58
CA ARG A 229 -12.82 8.68 1.29
C ARG A 229 -12.26 8.91 2.69
N SER A 230 -12.56 10.07 3.26
CA SER A 230 -12.27 10.32 4.66
C SER A 230 -13.33 9.71 5.59
N SER A 231 -12.86 9.15 6.71
CA SER A 231 -13.75 8.76 7.83
C SER A 231 -14.30 9.94 8.61
N PHE A 232 -13.76 11.16 8.41
CA PHE A 232 -14.00 12.34 9.24
C PHE A 232 -14.84 13.43 8.57
N ASN A 233 -15.07 13.34 7.26
CA ASN A 233 -15.90 14.27 6.50
C ASN A 233 -16.73 13.53 5.43
N HIS A 234 -17.60 14.26 4.71
CA HIS A 234 -18.47 13.72 3.65
C HIS A 234 -18.01 14.17 2.25
N ASN A 235 -16.76 14.62 2.11
CA ASN A 235 -16.23 15.04 0.82
C ASN A 235 -16.27 13.88 -0.19
N GLU A 236 -16.43 14.23 -1.47
CA GLU A 236 -16.24 13.28 -2.56
C GLU A 236 -14.78 12.79 -2.51
N GLY A 237 -14.63 11.49 -2.59
CA GLY A 237 -13.31 10.87 -2.57
C GLY A 237 -12.62 10.87 -3.92
N THR A 238 -11.64 10.00 -4.07
CA THR A 238 -11.00 9.67 -5.35
C THR A 238 -11.47 8.30 -5.81
N VAL A 239 -11.86 8.20 -7.08
CA VAL A 239 -12.25 6.95 -7.72
C VAL A 239 -11.03 6.30 -8.36
N VAL A 240 -10.76 5.04 -8.03
CA VAL A 240 -9.71 4.21 -8.67
C VAL A 240 -10.40 3.19 -9.56
N LYS A 241 -10.11 3.20 -10.86
CA LYS A 241 -10.76 2.36 -11.88
C LYS A 241 -9.80 2.04 -13.04
N GLU A 242 -10.21 1.22 -14.01
CA GLU A 242 -9.36 0.77 -15.13
C GLU A 242 -8.84 1.95 -15.97
N GLU A 243 -9.75 2.84 -16.40
CA GLU A 243 -9.39 4.02 -17.16
C GLU A 243 -9.86 5.28 -16.41
N ALA A 244 -8.91 6.09 -15.95
CA ALA A 244 -9.21 7.41 -15.43
C ALA A 244 -9.45 8.38 -16.57
N THR A 245 -10.44 9.26 -16.42
CA THR A 245 -10.63 10.37 -17.35
C THR A 245 -9.47 11.35 -17.17
N MET A 246 -8.52 11.35 -18.10
CA MET A 246 -7.39 12.28 -18.04
C MET A 246 -7.94 13.72 -18.17
N GLU A 247 -7.65 14.56 -17.18
CA GLU A 247 -7.84 16.00 -17.36
C GLU A 247 -6.94 16.44 -18.53
N GLN A 248 -7.51 17.21 -19.47
CA GLN A 248 -6.77 17.64 -20.67
C GLN A 248 -5.48 18.35 -20.25
N GLY A 249 -4.33 17.80 -20.66
CA GLY A 249 -3.01 18.38 -20.44
C GLY A 249 -2.25 17.88 -19.19
N VAL A 250 -2.83 17.06 -18.34
CA VAL A 250 -2.11 16.46 -17.20
C VAL A 250 -1.31 15.26 -17.66
N VAL A 251 0.01 15.41 -17.67
CA VAL A 251 0.95 14.35 -18.09
C VAL A 251 1.45 13.52 -16.91
N VAL A 252 1.59 14.15 -15.73
CA VAL A 252 2.00 13.55 -14.45
C VAL A 252 0.84 13.69 -13.48
N SER A 253 0.37 12.57 -12.97
CA SER A 253 -0.74 12.51 -12.02
C SER A 253 -0.29 12.70 -10.59
N GLY A 254 0.96 12.29 -10.26
CA GLY A 254 1.46 12.42 -8.91
C GLY A 254 2.96 12.23 -8.76
N ILE A 255 3.43 12.61 -7.57
CA ILE A 255 4.82 12.48 -7.12
C ILE A 255 4.82 11.69 -5.82
N ALA A 256 5.54 10.59 -5.80
CA ALA A 256 5.73 9.77 -4.62
C ALA A 256 7.22 9.69 -4.24
N TYR A 257 7.48 9.32 -3.01
CA TYR A 257 8.84 9.13 -2.51
C TYR A 257 8.94 7.96 -1.56
N ASP A 258 10.10 7.33 -1.53
CA ASP A 258 10.43 6.27 -0.59
C ASP A 258 11.76 6.57 0.08
N LYS A 259 11.76 6.61 1.44
CA LYS A 259 12.94 6.83 2.29
C LYS A 259 13.64 5.54 2.68
N ASN A 260 13.00 4.40 2.45
CA ASN A 260 13.55 3.09 2.80
C ASN A 260 14.40 2.55 1.66
N VAL A 261 15.44 3.28 1.26
CA VAL A 261 16.30 2.96 0.12
C VAL A 261 17.77 3.01 0.52
N ALA A 262 18.50 1.96 0.20
CA ALA A 262 19.96 1.92 0.21
C ALA A 262 20.48 1.48 -1.16
N ARG A 263 21.62 2.04 -1.59
CA ARG A 263 22.33 1.63 -2.78
C ARG A 263 23.52 0.74 -2.41
N ILE A 264 23.66 -0.38 -3.09
CA ILE A 264 24.84 -1.24 -3.04
C ILE A 264 25.49 -1.26 -4.42
N SER A 265 26.80 -1.07 -4.47
CA SER A 265 27.58 -1.09 -5.70
C SER A 265 28.68 -2.15 -5.59
N ILE A 266 28.77 -3.02 -6.59
CA ILE A 266 29.81 -4.05 -6.72
C ILE A 266 30.68 -3.63 -7.91
N LEU A 267 31.96 -3.38 -7.64
CA LEU A 267 32.88 -2.80 -8.60
C LEU A 267 33.89 -3.84 -9.10
N GLY A 268 34.18 -3.79 -10.40
CA GLY A 268 35.23 -4.62 -11.01
C GLY A 268 34.88 -6.10 -11.09
N VAL A 269 33.61 -6.41 -11.33
CA VAL A 269 33.11 -7.79 -11.49
C VAL A 269 33.47 -8.30 -12.87
N PRO A 270 33.99 -9.56 -13.02
CA PRO A 270 34.27 -10.14 -14.31
C PRO A 270 33.03 -10.17 -15.23
N ASP A 271 33.19 -9.75 -16.48
CA ASP A 271 32.11 -9.84 -17.48
C ASP A 271 31.99 -11.27 -17.98
N MET A 272 31.20 -12.06 -17.30
CA MET A 272 30.92 -13.46 -17.64
C MET A 272 29.42 -13.76 -17.63
N PRO A 273 28.95 -14.63 -18.56
CA PRO A 273 27.57 -15.10 -18.49
C PRO A 273 27.22 -15.70 -17.13
N GLY A 274 26.07 -15.32 -16.59
CA GLY A 274 25.56 -15.87 -15.33
C GLY A 274 25.86 -15.05 -14.06
N VAL A 275 26.75 -14.05 -14.12
CA VAL A 275 27.12 -13.23 -12.95
C VAL A 275 25.90 -12.58 -12.28
N LEU A 276 25.04 -11.92 -13.05
CA LEU A 276 23.82 -11.31 -12.49
C LEU A 276 22.89 -12.36 -11.90
N ALA A 277 22.75 -13.52 -12.56
CA ALA A 277 21.92 -14.60 -12.05
C ALA A 277 22.45 -15.14 -10.71
N GLU A 278 23.77 -15.24 -10.54
CA GLU A 278 24.40 -15.68 -9.29
C GLU A 278 24.17 -14.67 -8.16
N VAL A 279 24.40 -13.38 -8.42
CA VAL A 279 24.23 -12.31 -7.41
C VAL A 279 22.76 -12.20 -6.99
N PHE A 280 21.86 -11.99 -7.94
CA PHE A 280 20.45 -11.77 -7.64
C PHE A 280 19.74 -13.06 -7.21
N GLY A 281 20.21 -14.23 -7.65
CA GLY A 281 19.75 -15.52 -7.15
C GLY A 281 20.11 -15.73 -5.67
N ALA A 282 21.31 -15.33 -5.23
CA ALA A 282 21.72 -15.40 -3.84
C ALA A 282 20.88 -14.43 -2.96
N LEU A 283 20.64 -13.20 -3.43
CA LEU A 283 19.77 -12.26 -2.72
C LEU A 283 18.32 -12.78 -2.61
N ALA A 284 17.78 -13.33 -3.69
CA ALA A 284 16.43 -13.89 -3.70
C ALA A 284 16.28 -15.10 -2.77
N SER A 285 17.32 -15.95 -2.60
CA SER A 285 17.29 -17.08 -1.67
C SER A 285 17.18 -16.64 -0.21
N GLU A 286 17.66 -15.43 0.12
CA GLU A 286 17.51 -14.78 1.42
C GLU A 286 16.26 -13.88 1.51
N GLN A 287 15.36 -13.96 0.52
CA GLN A 287 14.13 -13.17 0.42
C GLN A 287 14.37 -11.65 0.41
N LEU A 288 15.50 -11.21 -0.18
CA LEU A 288 15.84 -9.80 -0.33
C LEU A 288 15.36 -9.28 -1.69
N ASP A 289 14.48 -8.28 -1.65
CA ASP A 289 13.95 -7.62 -2.84
C ASP A 289 14.92 -6.56 -3.36
N VAL A 290 15.09 -6.54 -4.68
CA VAL A 290 15.91 -5.56 -5.42
C VAL A 290 15.01 -4.77 -6.34
N ASP A 291 15.11 -3.43 -6.30
CA ASP A 291 14.22 -2.56 -7.09
C ASP A 291 14.92 -2.03 -8.36
N ILE A 292 15.93 -1.17 -8.23
CA ILE A 292 16.65 -0.58 -9.36
C ILE A 292 17.96 -1.33 -9.56
N ILE A 293 18.25 -1.77 -10.80
CA ILE A 293 19.51 -2.38 -11.18
C ILE A 293 20.13 -1.54 -12.30
N VAL A 294 21.38 -1.10 -12.11
CA VAL A 294 22.16 -0.33 -13.10
C VAL A 294 23.49 -1.01 -13.31
N GLN A 295 23.80 -1.38 -14.54
CA GLN A 295 25.09 -1.94 -14.94
C GLN A 295 25.84 -0.93 -15.82
N SER A 296 27.14 -0.74 -15.54
CA SER A 296 28.02 0.06 -16.41
C SER A 296 28.40 -0.71 -17.67
N GLY A 297 28.97 0.00 -18.63
CA GLY A 297 29.64 -0.64 -19.76
C GLY A 297 30.86 -1.48 -19.30
N VAL A 298 31.22 -2.48 -20.10
CA VAL A 298 32.37 -3.34 -19.84
C VAL A 298 33.68 -2.59 -20.19
N MET A 299 34.61 -2.55 -19.22
CA MET A 299 35.97 -2.04 -19.41
C MET A 299 36.97 -3.09 -18.93
N ASP A 300 37.95 -3.43 -19.77
CA ASP A 300 38.99 -4.43 -19.46
C ASP A 300 38.45 -5.79 -18.99
N GLY A 301 37.32 -6.24 -19.58
CA GLY A 301 36.66 -7.49 -19.20
C GLY A 301 35.96 -7.47 -17.86
N LYS A 302 35.69 -6.28 -17.32
CA LYS A 302 34.98 -6.07 -16.03
C LYS A 302 33.85 -5.06 -16.20
N ALA A 303 32.82 -5.22 -15.39
CA ALA A 303 31.71 -4.29 -15.26
C ALA A 303 31.49 -3.91 -13.80
N ASP A 304 30.93 -2.73 -13.59
CA ASP A 304 30.42 -2.32 -12.30
C ASP A 304 28.89 -2.39 -12.35
N PHE A 305 28.26 -2.82 -11.27
CA PHE A 305 26.82 -2.72 -11.20
C PHE A 305 26.38 -2.28 -9.79
N SER A 306 25.31 -1.53 -9.79
CA SER A 306 24.69 -1.01 -8.59
C SER A 306 23.23 -1.42 -8.55
N PHE A 307 22.71 -1.66 -7.37
CA PHE A 307 21.31 -1.94 -7.18
C PHE A 307 20.79 -1.30 -5.90
N SER A 308 19.48 -1.08 -5.83
CA SER A 308 18.84 -0.60 -4.62
C SER A 308 18.10 -1.73 -3.90
N VAL A 309 18.17 -1.69 -2.57
CA VAL A 309 17.44 -2.54 -1.65
C VAL A 309 16.75 -1.68 -0.61
N ALA A 310 15.81 -2.24 0.15
CA ALA A 310 15.31 -1.57 1.33
C ALA A 310 16.45 -1.28 2.32
N LEU A 311 16.44 -0.10 2.94
CA LEU A 311 17.46 0.27 3.94
C LEU A 311 17.51 -0.73 5.10
N SER A 312 16.36 -1.29 5.48
CA SER A 312 16.26 -2.36 6.49
C SER A 312 17.04 -3.62 6.11
N ASP A 313 17.20 -3.89 4.82
CA ASP A 313 17.79 -5.12 4.29
C ASP A 313 19.27 -4.96 3.91
N ARG A 314 19.79 -3.72 3.97
CA ARG A 314 21.15 -3.37 3.54
C ARG A 314 22.22 -4.27 4.13
N GLU A 315 22.22 -4.47 5.44
CA GLU A 315 23.27 -5.26 6.12
C GLU A 315 23.19 -6.74 5.74
N ASN A 316 21.98 -7.26 5.56
CA ASN A 316 21.80 -8.63 5.10
C ASN A 316 22.28 -8.80 3.66
N ALA A 317 21.91 -7.86 2.78
CA ALA A 317 22.37 -7.87 1.40
C ALA A 317 23.91 -7.80 1.29
N LEU A 318 24.56 -6.95 2.08
CA LEU A 318 26.03 -6.88 2.12
C LEU A 318 26.66 -8.22 2.54
N ARG A 319 26.12 -8.89 3.57
CA ARG A 319 26.60 -10.21 3.99
C ARG A 319 26.47 -11.26 2.88
N VAL A 320 25.36 -11.25 2.16
CA VAL A 320 25.14 -12.15 1.01
C VAL A 320 26.18 -11.91 -0.08
N ILE A 321 26.45 -10.64 -0.42
CA ILE A 321 27.45 -10.29 -1.44
C ILE A 321 28.85 -10.67 -0.98
N GLU A 322 29.23 -10.42 0.25
CA GLU A 322 30.53 -10.81 0.80
C GLU A 322 30.75 -12.31 0.75
N ALA A 323 29.72 -13.12 1.04
CA ALA A 323 29.79 -14.58 0.92
C ALA A 323 30.04 -15.07 -0.51
N LEU A 324 29.66 -14.30 -1.52
CA LEU A 324 29.90 -14.61 -2.94
C LEU A 324 31.33 -14.35 -3.40
N HIS A 325 32.14 -13.58 -2.65
CA HIS A 325 33.47 -13.12 -3.10
C HIS A 325 34.42 -14.27 -3.51
N SER A 326 34.32 -15.42 -2.87
CA SER A 326 35.15 -16.59 -3.19
C SER A 326 34.83 -17.22 -4.56
N ARG A 327 33.58 -17.09 -5.02
CA ARG A 327 33.09 -17.63 -6.30
C ARG A 327 33.04 -16.57 -7.38
N LEU A 328 32.74 -15.35 -7.00
CA LEU A 328 32.62 -14.19 -7.85
C LEU A 328 33.62 -13.13 -7.39
N PRO A 329 34.86 -13.11 -7.90
CA PRO A 329 35.86 -12.12 -7.51
C PRO A 329 35.46 -10.75 -8.03
N TYR A 330 35.32 -9.79 -7.14
CA TYR A 330 35.09 -8.38 -7.45
C TYR A 330 36.17 -7.54 -6.76
N ARG A 331 36.34 -6.28 -7.19
CA ARG A 331 37.36 -5.39 -6.62
C ARG A 331 36.92 -4.82 -5.27
N GLU A 332 35.69 -4.36 -5.18
CA GLU A 332 35.17 -3.61 -4.03
C GLU A 332 33.66 -3.69 -3.98
N VAL A 333 33.08 -3.66 -2.77
CA VAL A 333 31.65 -3.44 -2.53
C VAL A 333 31.51 -2.15 -1.70
N THR A 334 30.63 -1.27 -2.13
CA THR A 334 30.30 -0.04 -1.41
C THR A 334 28.81 0.04 -1.17
N SER A 335 28.40 0.73 -0.10
CA SER A 335 26.98 1.01 0.14
C SER A 335 26.77 2.45 0.53
N GLU A 336 25.65 3.02 0.11
CA GLU A 336 25.16 4.33 0.51
C GLU A 336 23.78 4.17 1.16
N ASP A 337 23.59 4.82 2.28
CA ASP A 337 22.32 5.07 2.97
C ASP A 337 22.00 6.57 2.89
N ASN A 338 21.07 7.08 3.65
CA ASN A 338 20.60 8.46 3.56
C ASN A 338 20.14 8.86 2.14
N LEU A 339 19.60 7.91 1.42
CA LEU A 339 19.05 8.07 0.08
C LEU A 339 17.53 8.10 0.12
N VAL A 340 16.95 8.73 -0.90
CA VAL A 340 15.51 8.71 -1.13
C VAL A 340 15.24 8.51 -2.62
N LYS A 341 14.27 7.66 -2.90
CA LYS A 341 13.74 7.49 -4.26
C LYS A 341 12.57 8.46 -4.43
N VAL A 342 12.66 9.38 -5.39
CA VAL A 342 11.60 10.29 -5.80
C VAL A 342 11.12 9.87 -7.18
N SER A 343 9.81 9.75 -7.33
CA SER A 343 9.20 9.24 -8.56
C SER A 343 8.06 10.13 -9.01
N ILE A 344 8.00 10.41 -10.31
CA ILE A 344 6.83 10.95 -10.97
C ILE A 344 6.04 9.81 -11.62
N VAL A 345 4.73 9.86 -11.52
CA VAL A 345 3.80 8.85 -12.04
C VAL A 345 2.74 9.53 -12.90
N GLY A 346 2.41 8.95 -14.05
CA GLY A 346 1.34 9.44 -14.89
C GLY A 346 1.23 8.69 -16.21
N ALA A 347 0.04 8.22 -16.55
CA ALA A 347 -0.24 7.52 -17.81
C ALA A 347 0.02 8.41 -19.05
N GLY A 348 -0.07 9.73 -18.91
CA GLY A 348 0.23 10.67 -19.98
C GLY A 348 1.69 10.71 -20.43
N MET A 349 2.62 10.14 -19.66
CA MET A 349 4.05 10.17 -19.99
C MET A 349 4.40 9.37 -21.24
N VAL A 350 3.65 8.31 -21.54
CA VAL A 350 3.85 7.43 -22.72
C VAL A 350 3.91 8.23 -24.01
N SER A 351 3.06 9.25 -24.16
CA SER A 351 2.93 10.03 -25.40
C SER A 351 3.62 11.40 -25.36
N HIS A 352 4.32 11.73 -24.26
CA HIS A 352 4.92 13.05 -24.08
C HIS A 352 6.45 12.97 -23.90
N PRO A 353 7.23 13.13 -24.99
CA PRO A 353 8.68 13.16 -24.90
C PRO A 353 9.15 14.37 -24.05
N GLY A 354 10.24 14.19 -23.30
CA GLY A 354 10.85 15.24 -22.52
C GLY A 354 10.44 15.29 -21.03
N VAL A 355 9.48 14.46 -20.58
CA VAL A 355 9.08 14.39 -19.18
C VAL A 355 10.26 14.08 -18.27
N ALA A 356 11.03 13.03 -18.56
CA ALA A 356 12.23 12.69 -17.78
C ALA A 356 13.28 13.82 -17.79
N ALA A 357 13.50 14.46 -18.95
CA ALA A 357 14.43 15.57 -19.06
C ALA A 357 14.01 16.77 -18.20
N LYS A 358 12.71 17.05 -18.12
CA LYS A 358 12.15 18.08 -17.23
C LYS A 358 12.40 17.73 -15.76
N MET A 359 12.19 16.47 -15.35
CA MET A 359 12.49 16.00 -14.00
C MET A 359 13.98 16.21 -13.64
N PHE A 360 14.87 15.76 -14.51
CA PHE A 360 16.32 15.91 -14.28
C PHE A 360 16.75 17.37 -14.18
N LYS A 361 16.20 18.24 -15.04
CA LYS A 361 16.47 19.69 -14.99
C LYS A 361 16.02 20.31 -13.66
N VAL A 362 14.86 19.93 -13.15
CA VAL A 362 14.34 20.43 -11.87
C VAL A 362 15.22 19.96 -10.72
N ILE A 363 15.54 18.67 -10.65
CA ILE A 363 16.40 18.10 -9.60
C ILE A 363 17.79 18.77 -9.62
N SER A 364 18.36 18.93 -10.81
CA SER A 364 19.67 19.65 -10.97
C SER A 364 19.58 21.12 -10.55
N GLY A 365 18.44 21.77 -10.80
CA GLY A 365 18.18 23.16 -10.37
C GLY A 365 18.19 23.35 -8.86
N GLU A 366 17.82 22.31 -8.11
CA GLU A 366 17.92 22.28 -6.63
C GLU A 366 19.34 21.95 -6.13
N GLY A 367 20.32 21.83 -7.03
CA GLY A 367 21.72 21.51 -6.68
C GLY A 367 21.91 20.05 -6.26
N VAL A 368 21.06 19.15 -6.70
CA VAL A 368 21.05 17.74 -6.29
C VAL A 368 21.59 16.85 -7.42
N SER A 369 22.51 15.96 -7.06
CA SER A 369 23.02 14.93 -7.97
C SER A 369 22.13 13.70 -7.96
N ILE A 370 21.82 13.19 -9.15
CA ILE A 370 21.05 11.95 -9.31
C ILE A 370 22.02 10.77 -9.21
N LYS A 371 21.74 9.83 -8.30
CA LYS A 371 22.55 8.63 -8.04
C LYS A 371 22.15 7.44 -8.92
N MET A 372 20.85 7.24 -9.11
CA MET A 372 20.29 6.18 -9.94
C MET A 372 19.02 6.69 -10.63
N VAL A 373 18.71 6.12 -11.79
CA VAL A 373 17.48 6.40 -12.55
C VAL A 373 16.85 5.08 -12.96
N SER A 374 15.54 5.00 -12.86
CA SER A 374 14.73 3.92 -13.43
C SER A 374 13.52 4.52 -14.12
N THR A 375 13.14 3.95 -15.25
CA THR A 375 11.99 4.41 -16.04
C THR A 375 11.10 3.24 -16.44
N SER A 376 9.80 3.48 -16.45
CA SER A 376 8.80 2.63 -17.08
C SER A 376 7.92 3.49 -18.00
N GLU A 377 6.89 2.92 -18.57
CA GLU A 377 5.94 3.66 -19.42
C GLU A 377 5.24 4.79 -18.67
N ILE A 378 4.90 4.58 -17.41
CA ILE A 378 4.10 5.52 -16.59
C ILE A 378 4.85 6.06 -15.37
N LYS A 379 6.17 5.79 -15.26
CA LYS A 379 6.96 6.20 -14.09
C LYS A 379 8.38 6.58 -14.46
N VAL A 380 8.90 7.64 -13.85
CA VAL A 380 10.33 7.94 -13.81
C VAL A 380 10.74 8.10 -12.35
N SER A 381 11.76 7.36 -11.93
CA SER A 381 12.29 7.36 -10.56
C SER A 381 13.73 7.82 -10.54
N CYS A 382 14.08 8.70 -9.61
CA CYS A 382 15.44 9.14 -9.33
C CYS A 382 15.78 8.85 -7.87
N VAL A 383 16.93 8.24 -7.63
CA VAL A 383 17.52 8.14 -6.29
C VAL A 383 18.42 9.35 -6.06
N ILE A 384 18.20 10.06 -4.99
CA ILE A 384 18.90 11.29 -4.62
C ILE A 384 19.28 11.28 -3.14
N ASP A 385 20.06 12.26 -2.70
CA ASP A 385 20.38 12.46 -1.29
C ASP A 385 19.13 12.86 -0.48
N GLY A 386 18.89 12.19 0.65
CA GLY A 386 17.68 12.32 1.45
C GLY A 386 17.45 13.71 2.07
N GLU A 387 18.53 14.47 2.31
CA GLU A 387 18.43 15.81 2.89
C GLU A 387 17.65 16.80 2.03
N LYS A 388 17.62 16.60 0.72
CA LYS A 388 17.00 17.51 -0.26
C LYS A 388 15.59 17.09 -0.68
N LEU A 389 15.03 16.05 -0.06
CA LEU A 389 13.72 15.49 -0.42
C LEU A 389 12.63 16.56 -0.54
N HIS A 390 12.45 17.38 0.47
CA HIS A 390 11.33 18.32 0.54
C HIS A 390 11.44 19.41 -0.52
N ASP A 391 12.64 19.90 -0.79
CA ASP A 391 12.88 20.95 -1.80
C ASP A 391 12.59 20.37 -3.19
N VAL A 392 13.12 19.17 -3.48
CA VAL A 392 12.93 18.49 -4.76
C VAL A 392 11.45 18.17 -5.01
N ILE A 393 10.72 17.65 -4.00
CA ILE A 393 9.28 17.35 -4.18
C ILE A 393 8.50 18.62 -4.51
N LYS A 394 8.71 19.73 -3.78
CA LYS A 394 8.02 21.00 -4.05
C LYS A 394 8.35 21.54 -5.43
N ALA A 395 9.62 21.55 -5.80
CA ALA A 395 10.05 22.03 -7.11
C ALA A 395 9.46 21.19 -8.26
N LEU A 396 9.45 19.86 -8.13
CA LEU A 396 8.82 18.97 -9.09
C LEU A 396 7.30 19.19 -9.16
N HIS A 397 6.64 19.34 -8.01
CA HIS A 397 5.19 19.51 -7.93
C HIS A 397 4.75 20.77 -8.69
N THR A 398 5.40 21.90 -8.44
CA THR A 398 5.17 23.16 -9.17
C THR A 398 5.54 23.01 -10.65
N ALA A 399 6.66 22.38 -10.97
CA ALA A 399 7.12 22.23 -12.35
C ALA A 399 6.16 21.39 -13.22
N TYR A 400 5.46 20.42 -12.65
CA TYR A 400 4.48 19.60 -13.37
C TYR A 400 3.04 20.12 -13.26
N ASP A 401 2.84 21.38 -12.82
CA ASP A 401 1.54 22.06 -12.74
C ASP A 401 0.53 21.30 -11.84
N LEU A 402 1.03 20.71 -10.74
CA LEU A 402 0.20 19.95 -9.81
C LEU A 402 -0.34 20.79 -8.64
N ASP A 403 0.08 22.06 -8.53
CA ASP A 403 -0.36 22.99 -7.50
C ASP A 403 -1.85 23.34 -7.69
N THR A 404 -2.55 23.54 -6.59
CA THR A 404 -3.95 24.02 -6.57
C THR A 404 -4.09 25.18 -5.59
N GLU A 405 -5.13 26.00 -5.77
CA GLU A 405 -5.48 27.08 -4.82
C GLU A 405 -6.11 26.52 -3.53
N GLU A 406 -6.72 25.33 -3.59
CA GLU A 406 -7.34 24.67 -2.46
C GLU A 406 -6.29 23.94 -1.61
N GLN A 407 -6.31 24.16 -0.30
CA GLN A 407 -5.46 23.41 0.62
C GLN A 407 -6.01 22.00 0.85
N ALA A 408 -5.13 21.02 0.86
CA ALA A 408 -5.48 19.64 1.16
C ALA A 408 -6.07 19.48 2.57
N VAL A 409 -7.16 18.72 2.68
CA VAL A 409 -7.84 18.46 3.95
C VAL A 409 -7.30 17.16 4.55
N ILE A 410 -6.50 17.28 5.60
CA ILE A 410 -6.05 16.13 6.39
C ILE A 410 -6.94 16.05 7.63
N GLY A 411 -7.75 14.99 7.75
CA GLY A 411 -8.66 14.79 8.87
C GLY A 411 -8.14 13.75 9.85
N GLY A 412 -8.18 14.07 11.13
CA GLY A 412 -7.94 13.13 12.23
C GLY A 412 -6.65 13.39 13.02
N PRO A 413 -6.56 12.89 14.27
CA PRO A 413 -5.34 12.96 15.06
C PRO A 413 -4.27 12.08 14.41
N GLN A 414 -3.06 12.62 14.30
CA GLN A 414 -1.91 11.91 13.77
C GLN A 414 -1.64 10.67 14.63
N VAL A 415 -1.85 9.49 14.07
CA VAL A 415 -1.37 8.25 14.65
C VAL A 415 0.14 8.20 14.41
N ARG A 416 0.93 7.93 15.45
CA ARG A 416 2.37 7.70 15.29
C ARG A 416 2.55 6.48 14.40
N ARG A 417 3.20 6.66 13.26
CA ARG A 417 3.64 5.58 12.36
C ARG A 417 5.04 5.12 12.73
#